data_3a4ca50b0cf861e05a1008f4c18c5f0e
#
_entry.id   3a4ca50b0cf861e05a1008f4c18c5f0e
#
_cell.length_a   1.000
_cell.length_b   1.000
_cell.length_c   1.000
_cell.angle_alpha   90.00
_cell.angle_beta   90.00
_cell.angle_gamma   90.00
#
_symmetry.space_group_name_H-M   'P 1'
#
loop_
_entity.id
_entity.type
_entity.pdbx_description
1 polymer ?
#
loop_
_entity_poly.entity_id
_entity_poly.type
_entity_poly.pdbx_seq_one_letter_code
_entity_poly.pdbx_strand_id
1 'polypeptide(L)'
;VFKVNDLGYQRELGFRAREPRWAIAHKFPASEELTELLDVEFQVGRTGAVTPVARLKPVQVAGVTVSNATLHNMDEVARLGLMIGDMVIIRRAGDVIPQVVQVVSERRPSDARPVHIPQQCPVCGSAVERTQLVKRSKGKETLSEGAVYRCVGRLSCQAQLKQAIIHFVSRRALDIEGLGDKIVEQLVDAGLIASPADLFILRYEQVVELEGFADLSARNLLAAIEASRQPTLARFIYALGIPDVGEETAKLLARALGSITRIRGALPEVLTWLPEVGAEVAHEIHSFFADTHNQQVLQQLLERGIELQEEGELQAEFSACTTLAAFIDKLHIPFIAATGAERLAEKTGNLSALIALSQDWLELSVFKGLNEKAKQSLREFFASPANVARAQQVEAQLRLFGMHWESPKRVVDGLPLAGQTWVLTGTLEAMSRDQAKQQLET
;
A
#
# COMPACT_ATOMS: atom_id res chain seq x y z
N VAL A 1 0.17 8.58 30.40
CA VAL A 1 -1.05 8.84 29.63
C VAL A 1 -2.01 9.61 30.53
N PHE A 2 -2.48 10.77 30.04
CA PHE A 2 -3.57 11.51 30.67
C PHE A 2 -4.89 11.02 30.08
N LYS A 3 -5.88 10.80 30.94
CA LYS A 3 -7.21 10.35 30.53
C LYS A 3 -8.26 11.28 31.12
N VAL A 4 -9.31 11.55 30.37
CA VAL A 4 -10.52 12.18 30.95
C VAL A 4 -11.09 11.22 31.98
N ASN A 5 -11.29 11.71 33.21
CA ASN A 5 -11.71 10.84 34.33
C ASN A 5 -13.23 10.55 34.31
N ASP A 6 -14.03 11.43 33.74
CA ASP A 6 -15.48 11.27 33.66
C ASP A 6 -15.86 10.29 32.55
N LEU A 7 -16.61 9.25 32.93
CA LEU A 7 -17.07 8.19 32.00
C LEU A 7 -18.13 8.70 31.01
N GLY A 8 -18.89 9.74 31.34
CA GLY A 8 -19.84 10.37 30.43
C GLY A 8 -19.10 11.05 29.28
N TYR A 9 -18.11 11.88 29.61
CA TYR A 9 -17.26 12.52 28.60
C TYR A 9 -16.41 11.53 27.80
N GLN A 10 -15.98 10.40 28.38
CA GLN A 10 -15.30 9.35 27.61
C GLN A 10 -16.22 8.75 26.53
N ARG A 11 -17.50 8.52 26.84
CA ARG A 11 -18.50 8.03 25.89
C ARG A 11 -18.80 9.06 24.79
N GLU A 12 -18.94 10.34 25.18
CA GLU A 12 -19.19 11.43 24.23
C GLU A 12 -18.04 11.66 23.26
N LEU A 13 -16.78 11.65 23.74
CA LEU A 13 -15.57 11.81 22.94
C LEU A 13 -15.32 10.60 22.04
N GLY A 14 -15.63 9.39 22.49
CA GLY A 14 -15.51 8.15 21.75
C GLY A 14 -14.08 7.80 21.32
N PHE A 15 -13.97 7.13 20.16
CA PHE A 15 -12.72 6.64 19.60
C PHE A 15 -12.50 7.19 18.18
N ARG A 16 -11.25 7.20 17.73
CA ARG A 16 -10.85 7.36 16.34
C ARG A 16 -10.16 6.07 15.92
N ALA A 17 -10.82 5.29 15.08
CA ALA A 17 -10.40 3.92 14.79
C ALA A 17 -10.23 3.08 16.08
N ARG A 18 -9.02 2.93 16.59
CA ARG A 18 -8.71 2.18 17.82
C ARG A 18 -8.29 3.08 18.98
N GLU A 19 -7.93 4.33 18.70
CA GLU A 19 -7.41 5.26 19.70
C GLU A 19 -8.55 6.01 20.39
N PRO A 20 -8.55 6.06 21.75
CA PRO A 20 -9.52 6.84 22.48
C PRO A 20 -9.25 8.35 22.30
N ARG A 21 -10.27 9.13 21.94
CA ARG A 21 -10.16 10.60 21.85
C ARG A 21 -10.06 11.27 23.22
N TRP A 22 -10.40 10.54 24.27
CA TRP A 22 -10.35 10.99 25.66
C TRP A 22 -9.04 10.65 26.40
N ALA A 23 -8.03 10.17 25.68
CA ALA A 23 -6.71 9.88 26.24
C ALA A 23 -5.61 10.50 25.37
N ILE A 24 -4.59 11.07 26.04
CA ILE A 24 -3.40 11.61 25.40
C ILE A 24 -2.14 11.08 26.06
N ALA A 25 -1.19 10.64 25.26
CA ALA A 25 0.12 10.26 25.75
C ALA A 25 0.99 11.49 25.93
N HIS A 26 1.37 11.79 27.18
CA HIS A 26 2.47 12.69 27.45
C HIS A 26 3.78 11.91 27.38
N LYS A 27 4.64 12.29 26.45
CA LYS A 27 5.97 11.68 26.32
C LYS A 27 7.00 12.59 26.98
N PHE A 28 7.77 12.02 27.90
CA PHE A 28 8.90 12.73 28.48
C PHE A 28 9.93 13.10 27.41
N PRO A 29 10.77 14.12 27.65
CA PRO A 29 11.90 14.39 26.78
C PRO A 29 12.72 13.11 26.56
N ALA A 30 13.17 12.92 25.33
CA ALA A 30 13.99 11.78 25.00
C ALA A 30 15.35 11.88 25.70
N SER A 31 15.84 10.77 26.23
CA SER A 31 17.20 10.68 26.75
C SER A 31 18.19 10.58 25.60
N GLU A 32 19.28 11.35 25.69
CA GLU A 32 20.37 11.36 24.71
C GLU A 32 21.67 10.94 25.40
N GLU A 33 22.45 10.11 24.69
CA GLU A 33 23.75 9.67 25.16
C GLU A 33 24.76 9.64 24.02
N LEU A 34 26.03 9.84 24.37
CA LEU A 34 27.17 9.81 23.45
C LEU A 34 27.74 8.40 23.39
N THR A 35 27.96 7.89 22.17
CA THR A 35 28.60 6.60 21.96
C THR A 35 29.39 6.57 20.65
N GLU A 36 30.16 5.51 20.44
CA GLU A 36 30.99 5.30 19.25
C GLU A 36 30.23 4.41 18.26
N LEU A 37 30.24 4.81 16.97
CA LEU A 37 29.75 4.02 15.85
C LEU A 37 30.83 3.02 15.43
N LEU A 38 30.63 1.75 15.80
CA LEU A 38 31.61 0.68 15.50
C LEU A 38 31.51 0.19 14.06
N ASP A 39 30.28 0.07 13.55
CA ASP A 39 30.02 -0.42 12.19
C ASP A 39 28.57 -0.03 11.75
N VAL A 40 28.25 -0.25 10.46
CA VAL A 40 26.89 -0.14 9.93
C VAL A 40 26.54 -1.45 9.22
N GLU A 41 25.51 -2.12 9.74
CA GLU A 41 24.93 -3.31 9.13
C GLU A 41 23.72 -2.96 8.28
N PHE A 42 23.45 -3.77 7.27
CA PHE A 42 22.28 -3.60 6.40
C PHE A 42 21.29 -4.74 6.61
N GLN A 43 20.13 -4.42 7.13
CA GLN A 43 19.04 -5.37 7.36
C GLN A 43 18.06 -5.34 6.19
N VAL A 44 17.62 -6.52 5.76
CA VAL A 44 16.66 -6.68 4.67
C VAL A 44 15.29 -7.00 5.27
N GLY A 45 14.34 -6.09 5.08
CA GLY A 45 12.97 -6.26 5.52
C GLY A 45 12.11 -7.09 4.54
N ARG A 46 10.88 -7.37 4.93
CA ARG A 46 9.90 -8.16 4.15
C ARG A 46 9.61 -7.60 2.74
N THR A 47 9.67 -6.28 2.59
CA THR A 47 9.48 -5.61 1.29
C THR A 47 10.76 -5.52 0.47
N GLY A 48 11.83 -6.15 0.93
CA GLY A 48 13.16 -6.04 0.34
C GLY A 48 13.89 -4.75 0.72
N ALA A 49 13.28 -3.84 1.48
CA ALA A 49 13.95 -2.62 1.92
C ALA A 49 15.24 -2.92 2.68
N VAL A 50 16.34 -2.34 2.22
CA VAL A 50 17.67 -2.49 2.80
C VAL A 50 17.89 -1.29 3.72
N THR A 51 17.81 -1.53 5.02
CA THR A 51 17.86 -0.49 6.05
C THR A 51 19.22 -0.49 6.75
N PRO A 52 19.95 0.63 6.78
CA PRO A 52 21.18 0.75 7.55
C PRO A 52 20.86 0.80 9.06
N VAL A 53 21.60 0.04 9.83
CA VAL A 53 21.52 -0.05 11.30
C VAL A 53 22.92 0.20 11.88
N ALA A 54 23.01 1.22 12.72
CA ALA A 54 24.25 1.54 13.43
C ALA A 54 24.55 0.46 14.48
N ARG A 55 25.74 -0.11 14.44
CA ARG A 55 26.33 -0.91 15.51
C ARG A 55 27.14 0.01 16.41
N LEU A 56 26.73 0.09 17.66
CA LEU A 56 27.23 1.06 18.61
C LEU A 56 28.02 0.38 19.73
N LYS A 57 29.01 1.08 20.25
CA LYS A 57 29.56 0.71 21.55
C LYS A 57 28.45 0.77 22.59
N PRO A 58 28.21 -0.32 23.35
CA PRO A 58 27.08 -0.37 24.26
C PRO A 58 27.08 0.79 25.24
N VAL A 59 25.95 1.48 25.38
CA VAL A 59 25.75 2.62 26.26
C VAL A 59 24.39 2.55 26.95
N GLN A 60 24.29 3.06 28.17
CA GLN A 60 23.04 3.11 28.91
C GLN A 60 22.22 4.33 28.52
N VAL A 61 20.99 4.10 28.01
CA VAL A 61 20.06 5.16 27.66
C VAL A 61 18.71 4.88 28.31
N ALA A 62 18.25 5.77 29.17
CA ALA A 62 16.98 5.60 29.89
C ALA A 62 16.82 4.22 30.55
N GLY A 63 17.90 3.74 31.22
CA GLY A 63 17.89 2.47 31.96
C GLY A 63 18.01 1.20 31.10
N VAL A 64 18.25 1.32 29.80
CA VAL A 64 18.45 0.19 28.89
C VAL A 64 19.78 0.29 28.18
N THR A 65 20.49 -0.82 28.05
CA THR A 65 21.73 -0.88 27.26
C THR A 65 21.40 -0.88 25.78
N VAL A 66 21.85 0.15 25.05
CA VAL A 66 21.67 0.30 23.61
C VAL A 66 22.98 -0.04 22.91
N SER A 67 22.95 -1.00 21.99
CA SER A 67 24.05 -1.41 21.12
C SER A 67 23.74 -1.25 19.63
N ASN A 68 22.48 -0.94 19.30
CA ASN A 68 22.02 -0.73 17.93
C ASN A 68 21.09 0.47 17.87
N ALA A 69 21.16 1.24 16.76
CA ALA A 69 20.23 2.32 16.50
C ALA A 69 19.85 2.36 15.01
N THR A 70 18.65 2.77 14.69
CA THR A 70 18.25 2.92 13.30
C THR A 70 18.91 4.15 12.66
N LEU A 71 19.27 4.00 11.39
CA LEU A 71 19.72 5.09 10.51
C LEU A 71 18.66 5.42 9.46
N HIS A 72 17.49 4.79 9.53
CA HIS A 72 16.34 4.95 8.65
C HIS A 72 16.65 4.62 7.16
N ASN A 73 17.50 5.38 6.47
CA ASN A 73 17.87 5.18 5.07
C ASN A 73 19.23 5.86 4.77
N MET A 74 19.72 5.66 3.56
CA MET A 74 21.02 6.22 3.14
C MET A 74 21.01 7.75 2.98
N ASP A 75 19.85 8.36 2.71
CA ASP A 75 19.73 9.83 2.65
C ASP A 75 19.96 10.44 4.04
N GLU A 76 19.48 9.77 5.08
CA GLU A 76 19.73 10.20 6.47
C GLU A 76 21.21 9.99 6.88
N VAL A 77 21.84 8.90 6.45
CA VAL A 77 23.28 8.69 6.62
C VAL A 77 24.08 9.83 5.97
N ALA A 78 23.70 10.20 4.75
CA ALA A 78 24.33 11.30 4.02
C ALA A 78 24.06 12.68 4.67
N ARG A 79 22.81 12.91 5.13
CA ARG A 79 22.42 14.15 5.83
C ARG A 79 23.22 14.36 7.11
N LEU A 80 23.45 13.28 7.86
CA LEU A 80 24.27 13.30 9.08
C LEU A 80 25.78 13.41 8.78
N GLY A 81 26.20 13.13 7.56
CA GLY A 81 27.61 13.00 7.20
C GLY A 81 28.32 11.90 8.00
N LEU A 82 27.60 10.79 8.28
CA LEU A 82 28.02 9.72 9.18
C LEU A 82 29.15 8.89 8.56
N MET A 83 30.16 8.61 9.38
CA MET A 83 31.26 7.72 9.04
C MET A 83 31.46 6.66 10.14
N ILE A 84 31.87 5.47 9.75
CA ILE A 84 32.22 4.41 10.72
C ILE A 84 33.44 4.86 11.51
N GLY A 85 33.36 4.78 12.84
CA GLY A 85 34.32 5.32 13.79
C GLY A 85 33.89 6.64 14.45
N ASP A 86 32.81 7.28 13.95
CA ASP A 86 32.35 8.54 14.52
C ASP A 86 31.83 8.39 15.96
N MET A 87 32.04 9.45 16.74
CA MET A 87 31.27 9.66 17.97
C MET A 87 29.89 10.24 17.62
N VAL A 88 28.84 9.57 18.08
CA VAL A 88 27.46 9.89 17.73
C VAL A 88 26.60 10.11 18.98
N ILE A 89 25.64 11.01 18.87
CA ILE A 89 24.58 11.18 19.87
C ILE A 89 23.40 10.34 19.42
N ILE A 90 22.99 9.42 20.32
CA ILE A 90 21.80 8.60 20.13
C ILE A 90 20.69 9.11 21.03
N ARG A 91 19.47 8.96 20.56
CA ARG A 91 18.24 9.36 21.27
C ARG A 91 17.32 8.19 21.42
N ARG A 92 16.73 8.02 22.62
CA ARG A 92 15.65 7.08 22.86
C ARG A 92 14.50 7.78 23.58
N ALA A 93 13.33 7.77 22.98
CA ALA A 93 12.10 8.32 23.56
C ALA A 93 11.19 7.17 24.00
N GLY A 94 11.12 6.88 25.32
CA GLY A 94 10.32 5.78 25.87
C GLY A 94 10.72 4.42 25.27
N ASP A 95 9.73 3.61 24.85
CA ASP A 95 9.95 2.31 24.18
C ASP A 95 10.18 2.42 22.67
N VAL A 96 10.53 3.61 22.17
CA VAL A 96 10.81 3.82 20.74
C VAL A 96 12.22 3.30 20.41
N ILE A 97 12.37 2.81 19.18
CA ILE A 97 13.64 2.34 18.62
C ILE A 97 14.70 3.46 18.73
N PRO A 98 15.89 3.19 19.31
CA PRO A 98 16.96 4.16 19.36
C PRO A 98 17.37 4.65 17.97
N GLN A 99 17.64 5.94 17.82
CA GLN A 99 18.07 6.54 16.57
C GLN A 99 19.31 7.41 16.76
N VAL A 100 20.17 7.46 15.76
CA VAL A 100 21.28 8.41 15.71
C VAL A 100 20.72 9.77 15.31
N VAL A 101 21.00 10.80 16.09
CA VAL A 101 20.46 12.16 15.84
C VAL A 101 21.54 13.15 15.40
N GLN A 102 22.78 12.93 15.79
CA GLN A 102 23.89 13.83 15.50
C GLN A 102 25.23 13.11 15.48
N VAL A 103 26.14 13.59 14.65
CA VAL A 103 27.57 13.23 14.63
C VAL A 103 28.36 14.34 15.32
N VAL A 104 29.32 13.96 16.18
CA VAL A 104 30.25 14.90 16.83
C VAL A 104 31.51 14.95 15.98
N SER A 105 31.51 15.78 14.94
CA SER A 105 32.55 15.85 13.91
C SER A 105 33.95 16.24 14.46
N GLU A 106 33.98 17.01 15.57
CA GLU A 106 35.20 17.39 16.24
C GLU A 106 35.95 16.20 16.88
N ARG A 107 35.27 15.10 17.08
CA ARG A 107 35.79 13.84 17.64
C ARG A 107 35.96 12.73 16.61
N ARG A 108 35.85 13.07 15.33
CA ARG A 108 36.04 12.08 14.24
C ARG A 108 37.47 11.60 14.20
N PRO A 109 37.70 10.28 14.26
CA PRO A 109 39.05 9.73 14.13
C PRO A 109 39.55 9.87 12.67
N SER A 110 40.86 9.91 12.50
CA SER A 110 41.49 10.09 11.18
C SER A 110 41.30 8.89 10.24
N ASP A 111 40.99 7.73 10.78
CA ASP A 111 40.73 6.47 10.09
C ASP A 111 39.24 6.18 9.88
N ALA A 112 38.38 7.15 10.13
CA ALA A 112 36.93 7.04 9.87
C ALA A 112 36.64 6.67 8.42
N ARG A 113 35.74 5.71 8.21
CA ARG A 113 35.41 5.17 6.89
C ARG A 113 34.01 5.57 6.46
N PRO A 114 33.78 5.91 5.16
CA PRO A 114 32.43 6.20 4.67
C PRO A 114 31.54 4.96 4.69
N VAL A 115 30.24 5.20 4.89
CA VAL A 115 29.21 4.17 4.84
C VAL A 115 28.75 4.03 3.39
N HIS A 116 28.85 2.82 2.84
CA HIS A 116 28.41 2.51 1.48
C HIS A 116 27.27 1.50 1.50
N ILE A 117 26.24 1.75 0.70
CA ILE A 117 25.18 0.76 0.47
C ILE A 117 25.77 -0.46 -0.27
N PRO A 118 25.45 -1.69 0.15
CA PRO A 118 25.91 -2.87 -0.59
C PRO A 118 25.22 -2.94 -1.96
N GLN A 119 25.97 -3.28 -3.00
CA GLN A 119 25.44 -3.48 -4.34
C GLN A 119 24.66 -4.80 -4.46
N GLN A 120 24.96 -5.74 -3.58
CA GLN A 120 24.30 -7.04 -3.50
C GLN A 120 23.64 -7.22 -2.14
N CYS A 121 22.49 -7.87 -2.16
CA CYS A 121 21.75 -8.19 -0.94
C CYS A 121 22.62 -9.07 -0.01
N PRO A 122 22.80 -8.68 1.26
CA PRO A 122 23.62 -9.46 2.21
C PRO A 122 23.05 -10.85 2.52
N VAL A 123 21.79 -11.12 2.14
CA VAL A 123 21.12 -12.39 2.41
C VAL A 123 21.10 -13.32 1.21
N CYS A 124 20.75 -12.82 0.03
CA CYS A 124 20.55 -13.67 -1.16
C CYS A 124 21.47 -13.35 -2.33
N GLY A 125 22.34 -12.33 -2.24
CA GLY A 125 23.24 -11.93 -3.32
C GLY A 125 22.57 -11.24 -4.52
N SER A 126 21.24 -11.11 -4.56
CA SER A 126 20.56 -10.38 -5.63
C SER A 126 20.92 -8.89 -5.60
N ALA A 127 20.74 -8.19 -6.72
CA ALA A 127 21.04 -6.76 -6.79
C ALA A 127 20.22 -5.95 -5.75
N VAL A 128 20.82 -4.86 -5.28
CA VAL A 128 20.15 -3.86 -4.44
C VAL A 128 20.00 -2.60 -5.27
N GLU A 129 18.76 -2.20 -5.50
CA GLU A 129 18.43 -1.05 -6.34
C GLU A 129 17.72 0.03 -5.54
N ARG A 130 17.94 1.29 -5.92
CA ARG A 130 17.21 2.42 -5.35
C ARG A 130 15.82 2.47 -5.96
N THR A 131 14.78 2.63 -5.11
CA THR A 131 13.41 2.74 -5.58
C THR A 131 13.24 3.96 -6.46
N GLN A 132 12.40 3.83 -7.48
CA GLN A 132 12.06 4.92 -8.39
C GLN A 132 10.65 5.40 -8.07
N LEU A 133 10.48 6.70 -7.89
CA LEU A 133 9.19 7.35 -7.72
C LEU A 133 8.75 7.95 -9.06
N VAL A 134 7.58 7.55 -9.53
CA VAL A 134 7.00 8.12 -10.74
C VAL A 134 6.12 9.30 -10.35
N LYS A 135 6.60 10.52 -10.59
CA LYS A 135 5.76 11.74 -10.45
C LYS A 135 5.14 12.08 -11.78
N ARG A 136 3.81 12.04 -11.83
CA ARG A 136 3.03 12.50 -12.97
C ARG A 136 2.57 13.94 -12.72
N SER A 137 3.07 14.88 -13.51
CA SER A 137 2.65 16.28 -13.46
C SER A 137 2.48 16.82 -14.89
N LYS A 138 1.30 17.37 -15.17
CA LYS A 138 0.96 18.00 -16.47
C LYS A 138 1.21 17.11 -17.70
N GLY A 139 0.90 15.80 -17.58
CA GLY A 139 1.08 14.84 -18.69
C GLY A 139 2.54 14.41 -18.94
N LYS A 140 3.46 14.78 -18.05
CA LYS A 140 4.83 14.27 -18.07
C LYS A 140 5.05 13.35 -16.87
N GLU A 141 5.57 12.17 -17.14
CA GLU A 141 6.13 11.31 -16.13
C GLU A 141 7.56 11.79 -15.84
N THR A 142 7.82 12.11 -14.57
CA THR A 142 9.18 12.38 -14.10
C THR A 142 9.55 11.28 -13.13
N LEU A 143 10.60 10.53 -13.46
CA LEU A 143 11.23 9.61 -12.54
C LEU A 143 12.04 10.42 -11.53
N SER A 144 11.83 10.18 -10.26
CA SER A 144 12.67 10.68 -9.18
C SER A 144 13.13 9.51 -8.33
N GLU A 145 14.35 9.59 -7.84
CA GLU A 145 14.85 8.55 -6.92
C GLU A 145 14.16 8.63 -5.57
N GLY A 146 13.69 7.49 -5.08
CA GLY A 146 13.18 7.35 -3.73
C GLY A 146 14.32 7.23 -2.71
N ALA A 147 14.03 7.39 -1.43
CA ALA A 147 15.00 7.28 -0.34
C ALA A 147 15.37 5.81 0.01
N VAL A 148 14.61 4.84 -0.49
CA VAL A 148 14.72 3.43 -0.10
C VAL A 148 15.49 2.63 -1.15
N TYR A 149 16.46 1.85 -0.69
CA TYR A 149 17.11 0.80 -1.48
C TYR A 149 16.42 -0.54 -1.22
N ARG A 150 16.24 -1.35 -2.26
CA ARG A 150 15.55 -2.64 -2.16
C ARG A 150 16.33 -3.77 -2.83
N CYS A 151 16.32 -4.92 -2.19
CA CYS A 151 16.73 -6.18 -2.81
C CYS A 151 15.67 -6.60 -3.84
N VAL A 152 16.08 -6.83 -5.08
CA VAL A 152 15.18 -7.26 -6.16
C VAL A 152 14.82 -8.75 -6.10
N GLY A 153 15.43 -9.52 -5.20
CA GLY A 153 15.21 -10.97 -5.07
C GLY A 153 13.83 -11.39 -4.57
N ARG A 154 12.99 -10.45 -4.12
CA ARG A 154 11.59 -10.66 -3.69
C ARG A 154 11.40 -11.92 -2.85
N LEU A 155 10.47 -12.81 -3.21
CA LEU A 155 10.18 -14.05 -2.49
C LEU A 155 11.26 -15.14 -2.64
N SER A 156 12.28 -14.95 -3.49
CA SER A 156 13.45 -15.83 -3.58
C SER A 156 14.52 -15.50 -2.51
N CYS A 157 14.45 -14.32 -1.92
CA CYS A 157 15.36 -13.90 -0.84
C CYS A 157 14.86 -14.44 0.50
N GLN A 158 15.66 -15.27 1.18
CA GLN A 158 15.25 -15.87 2.46
C GLN A 158 14.80 -14.85 3.52
N ALA A 159 15.42 -13.66 3.59
CA ALA A 159 14.99 -12.62 4.52
C ALA A 159 13.62 -12.05 4.15
N GLN A 160 13.35 -11.89 2.87
CA GLN A 160 12.03 -11.43 2.38
C GLN A 160 11.00 -12.53 2.54
N LEU A 161 11.34 -13.77 2.20
CA LEU A 161 10.47 -14.92 2.32
C LEU A 161 10.00 -15.13 3.76
N LYS A 162 10.92 -15.15 4.73
CA LYS A 162 10.58 -15.28 6.14
C LYS A 162 9.61 -14.18 6.56
N GLN A 163 9.95 -12.93 6.25
CA GLN A 163 9.09 -11.79 6.61
C GLN A 163 7.78 -11.76 5.83
N ALA A 164 7.78 -12.17 4.58
CA ALA A 164 6.56 -12.30 3.78
C ALA A 164 5.61 -13.35 4.39
N ILE A 165 6.14 -14.50 4.80
CA ILE A 165 5.34 -15.55 5.46
C ILE A 165 4.86 -15.10 6.84
N ILE A 166 5.72 -14.47 7.67
CA ILE A 166 5.33 -13.89 8.97
C ILE A 166 4.18 -12.89 8.78
N HIS A 167 4.27 -12.03 7.77
CA HIS A 167 3.18 -11.12 7.44
C HIS A 167 1.93 -11.86 6.98
N PHE A 168 2.07 -12.85 6.08
CA PHE A 168 0.98 -13.64 5.52
C PHE A 168 0.17 -14.38 6.60
N VAL A 169 0.85 -14.92 7.63
CA VAL A 169 0.21 -15.66 8.72
C VAL A 169 -0.23 -14.78 9.88
N SER A 170 0.11 -13.51 9.87
CA SER A 170 -0.16 -12.58 10.98
C SER A 170 -1.66 -12.42 11.27
N ARG A 171 -1.99 -11.96 12.48
CA ARG A 171 -3.37 -11.77 12.98
C ARG A 171 -4.25 -10.90 12.07
N ARG A 172 -3.66 -9.93 11.36
CA ARG A 172 -4.39 -9.05 10.43
C ARG A 172 -4.53 -9.64 9.03
N ALA A 173 -3.70 -10.63 8.71
CA ALA A 173 -3.71 -11.36 7.46
C ALA A 173 -4.53 -12.66 7.59
N LEU A 174 -3.94 -13.84 7.38
CA LEU A 174 -4.67 -15.11 7.46
C LEU A 174 -4.92 -15.59 8.91
N ASP A 175 -4.25 -15.00 9.90
CA ASP A 175 -4.44 -15.30 11.34
C ASP A 175 -4.21 -16.79 11.69
N ILE A 176 -3.08 -17.31 11.28
CA ILE A 176 -2.74 -18.71 11.53
C ILE A 176 -2.12 -18.83 12.91
N GLU A 177 -2.91 -19.24 13.89
CA GLU A 177 -2.46 -19.41 15.27
C GLU A 177 -1.37 -20.49 15.38
N GLY A 178 -0.35 -20.23 16.17
CA GLY A 178 0.78 -21.13 16.35
C GLY A 178 1.94 -20.93 15.36
N LEU A 179 1.75 -20.17 14.26
CA LEU A 179 2.80 -19.80 13.33
C LEU A 179 3.45 -18.47 13.72
N GLY A 180 4.18 -18.46 14.83
CA GLY A 180 5.01 -17.32 15.21
C GLY A 180 6.31 -17.26 14.43
N ASP A 181 7.02 -16.11 14.53
CA ASP A 181 8.24 -15.81 13.80
C ASP A 181 9.28 -16.95 13.86
N LYS A 182 9.52 -17.53 15.04
CA LYS A 182 10.48 -18.62 15.23
C LYS A 182 10.11 -19.89 14.47
N ILE A 183 8.83 -20.20 14.38
CA ILE A 183 8.35 -21.39 13.65
C ILE A 183 8.48 -21.18 12.15
N VAL A 184 8.15 -19.99 11.67
CA VAL A 184 8.36 -19.63 10.26
C VAL A 184 9.84 -19.72 9.89
N GLU A 185 10.73 -19.21 10.76
CA GLU A 185 12.17 -19.31 10.55
C GLU A 185 12.63 -20.78 10.46
N GLN A 186 12.19 -21.64 11.36
CA GLN A 186 12.51 -23.07 11.31
C GLN A 186 12.02 -23.73 10.02
N LEU A 187 10.78 -23.46 9.62
CA LEU A 187 10.20 -24.04 8.39
C LEU A 187 10.97 -23.63 7.14
N VAL A 188 11.36 -22.35 7.05
CA VAL A 188 12.15 -21.83 5.91
C VAL A 188 13.57 -22.39 5.94
N ASP A 189 14.24 -22.37 7.10
CA ASP A 189 15.62 -22.84 7.23
C ASP A 189 15.75 -24.36 7.02
N ALA A 190 14.73 -25.12 7.38
CA ALA A 190 14.64 -26.56 7.10
C ALA A 190 14.27 -26.85 5.62
N GLY A 191 14.00 -25.84 4.80
CA GLY A 191 13.60 -26.01 3.40
C GLY A 191 12.21 -26.62 3.22
N LEU A 192 11.37 -26.63 4.27
CA LEU A 192 10.02 -27.21 4.22
C LEU A 192 9.04 -26.30 3.49
N ILE A 193 9.28 -24.98 3.51
CA ILE A 193 8.50 -23.98 2.81
C ILE A 193 9.42 -23.04 2.00
N ALA A 194 9.12 -22.86 0.74
CA ALA A 194 9.78 -21.96 -0.20
C ALA A 194 8.85 -20.84 -0.71
N SER A 195 7.56 -20.94 -0.38
CA SER A 195 6.53 -19.93 -0.64
C SER A 195 5.42 -20.00 0.41
N PRO A 196 4.58 -18.97 0.57
CA PRO A 196 3.40 -19.04 1.44
C PRO A 196 2.44 -20.19 1.10
N ALA A 197 2.40 -20.59 -0.18
CA ALA A 197 1.55 -21.69 -0.63
C ALA A 197 1.97 -23.06 -0.05
N ASP A 198 3.25 -23.24 0.30
CA ASP A 198 3.76 -24.49 0.85
C ASP A 198 3.24 -24.78 2.27
N LEU A 199 2.74 -23.76 2.97
CA LEU A 199 2.08 -23.94 4.27
C LEU A 199 0.90 -24.92 4.19
N PHE A 200 0.16 -24.89 3.07
CA PHE A 200 -1.07 -25.67 2.87
C PHE A 200 -0.84 -27.13 2.43
N ILE A 201 0.41 -27.52 2.27
CA ILE A 201 0.81 -28.90 1.96
C ILE A 201 1.76 -29.49 3.01
N LEU A 202 1.97 -28.79 4.14
CA LEU A 202 2.74 -29.31 5.27
C LEU A 202 2.09 -30.59 5.83
N ARG A 203 2.91 -31.57 6.11
CA ARG A 203 2.49 -32.85 6.68
C ARG A 203 2.85 -32.95 8.16
N TYR A 204 2.06 -33.74 8.88
CA TYR A 204 2.23 -33.95 10.32
C TYR A 204 3.66 -34.38 10.67
N GLU A 205 4.23 -35.33 9.92
CA GLU A 205 5.59 -35.86 10.13
C GLU A 205 6.67 -34.78 10.06
N GLN A 206 6.46 -33.77 9.23
CA GLN A 206 7.39 -32.65 9.06
C GLN A 206 7.29 -31.63 10.22
N VAL A 207 6.07 -31.41 10.70
CA VAL A 207 5.81 -30.41 11.74
C VAL A 207 6.21 -30.92 13.12
N VAL A 208 5.96 -32.20 13.41
CA VAL A 208 6.28 -32.80 14.72
C VAL A 208 7.78 -32.89 14.99
N GLU A 209 8.61 -32.87 13.95
CA GLU A 209 10.08 -32.89 14.05
C GLU A 209 10.70 -31.50 14.34
N LEU A 210 9.90 -30.43 14.23
CA LEU A 210 10.39 -29.08 14.51
C LEU A 210 10.68 -28.90 16.01
N GLU A 211 11.69 -28.12 16.32
CA GLU A 211 12.05 -27.81 17.69
C GLU A 211 10.88 -27.16 18.46
N GLY A 212 10.54 -27.70 19.61
CA GLY A 212 9.45 -27.23 20.46
C GLY A 212 8.07 -27.78 20.09
N PHE A 213 7.97 -28.67 19.09
CA PHE A 213 6.73 -29.35 18.75
C PHE A 213 6.62 -30.73 19.42
N ALA A 214 5.38 -31.10 19.71
CA ALA A 214 4.94 -32.43 20.14
C ALA A 214 3.63 -32.73 19.40
N ASP A 215 3.09 -33.94 19.59
CA ASP A 215 1.88 -34.40 18.87
C ASP A 215 0.73 -33.37 18.89
N LEU A 216 0.39 -32.85 20.08
CA LEU A 216 -0.72 -31.90 20.20
C LEU A 216 -0.45 -30.58 19.50
N SER A 217 0.74 -30.00 19.67
CA SER A 217 1.08 -28.71 19.04
C SER A 217 1.18 -28.81 17.53
N ALA A 218 1.69 -29.96 16.99
CA ALA A 218 1.73 -30.20 15.56
C ALA A 218 0.32 -30.32 14.96
N ARG A 219 -0.59 -31.05 15.62
CA ARG A 219 -1.99 -31.16 15.20
C ARG A 219 -2.72 -29.83 15.25
N ASN A 220 -2.51 -29.05 16.32
CA ASN A 220 -3.13 -27.73 16.49
C ASN A 220 -2.67 -26.77 15.38
N LEU A 221 -1.38 -26.77 15.04
CA LEU A 221 -0.87 -25.92 13.97
C LEU A 221 -1.49 -26.30 12.61
N LEU A 222 -1.53 -27.61 12.26
CA LEU A 222 -2.15 -28.06 11.02
C LEU A 222 -3.65 -27.76 10.97
N ALA A 223 -4.35 -27.87 12.09
CA ALA A 223 -5.76 -27.48 12.19
C ALA A 223 -5.95 -25.96 12.01
N ALA A 224 -5.04 -25.13 12.53
CA ALA A 224 -5.08 -23.68 12.32
C ALA A 224 -4.82 -23.29 10.86
N ILE A 225 -3.87 -23.97 10.20
CA ILE A 225 -3.61 -23.78 8.77
C ILE A 225 -4.87 -24.15 7.96
N GLU A 226 -5.49 -25.29 8.26
CA GLU A 226 -6.71 -25.73 7.57
C GLU A 226 -7.87 -24.75 7.76
N ALA A 227 -8.06 -24.25 8.98
CA ALA A 227 -9.08 -23.25 9.30
C ALA A 227 -8.89 -21.90 8.57
N SER A 228 -7.66 -21.60 8.16
CA SER A 228 -7.33 -20.34 7.48
C SER A 228 -7.60 -20.34 5.96
N ARG A 229 -8.07 -21.45 5.39
CA ARG A 229 -8.27 -21.61 3.94
C ARG A 229 -9.37 -20.75 3.34
N GLN A 230 -10.26 -20.19 4.15
CA GLN A 230 -11.37 -19.37 3.67
C GLN A 230 -11.26 -17.91 4.16
N PRO A 231 -10.21 -17.18 3.78
CA PRO A 231 -10.07 -15.79 4.17
C PRO A 231 -11.03 -14.90 3.38
N THR A 232 -11.40 -13.76 3.96
CA THR A 232 -12.05 -12.70 3.19
C THR A 232 -11.07 -12.15 2.15
N LEU A 233 -11.58 -11.68 1.02
CA LEU A 233 -10.76 -11.09 -0.05
C LEU A 233 -9.86 -9.97 0.48
N ALA A 234 -10.37 -9.11 1.36
CA ALA A 234 -9.60 -8.03 1.98
C ALA A 234 -8.39 -8.54 2.78
N ARG A 235 -8.60 -9.56 3.62
CA ARG A 235 -7.51 -10.16 4.41
C ARG A 235 -6.48 -10.83 3.52
N PHE A 236 -6.92 -11.49 2.46
CA PHE A 236 -6.03 -12.14 1.50
C PHE A 236 -5.17 -11.12 0.75
N ILE A 237 -5.76 -10.03 0.22
CA ILE A 237 -4.99 -8.95 -0.43
C ILE A 237 -3.94 -8.37 0.51
N TYR A 238 -4.33 -8.10 1.76
CA TYR A 238 -3.39 -7.63 2.77
C TYR A 238 -2.28 -8.65 3.04
N ALA A 239 -2.61 -9.93 3.12
CA ALA A 239 -1.68 -11.03 3.34
C ALA A 239 -0.61 -11.16 2.24
N LEU A 240 -0.95 -10.83 0.99
CA LEU A 240 0.00 -10.84 -0.13
C LEU A 240 1.17 -9.87 0.07
N GLY A 241 1.03 -8.88 0.96
CA GLY A 241 2.10 -7.94 1.29
C GLY A 241 2.50 -7.04 0.12
N ILE A 242 1.53 -6.66 -0.74
CA ILE A 242 1.77 -5.72 -1.84
C ILE A 242 2.33 -4.41 -1.27
N PRO A 243 3.42 -3.86 -1.81
CA PRO A 243 3.98 -2.61 -1.35
C PRO A 243 2.93 -1.50 -1.30
N ASP A 244 2.97 -0.68 -0.25
CA ASP A 244 2.09 0.46 -0.02
C ASP A 244 0.58 0.14 0.07
N VAL A 245 0.21 -1.14 0.07
CA VAL A 245 -1.16 -1.61 0.31
C VAL A 245 -1.31 -2.02 1.78
N GLY A 246 -1.90 -1.13 2.57
CA GLY A 246 -2.26 -1.38 3.96
C GLY A 246 -3.61 -2.10 4.10
N GLU A 247 -4.01 -2.34 5.36
CA GLU A 247 -5.28 -3.00 5.69
C GLU A 247 -6.49 -2.26 5.10
N GLU A 248 -6.52 -0.93 5.20
CA GLU A 248 -7.64 -0.11 4.69
C GLU A 248 -7.67 -0.10 3.16
N THR A 249 -6.52 0.00 2.49
CA THR A 249 -6.45 -0.10 1.02
C THR A 249 -6.88 -1.49 0.54
N ALA A 250 -6.50 -2.56 1.24
CA ALA A 250 -6.93 -3.91 0.92
C ALA A 250 -8.47 -4.08 1.06
N LYS A 251 -9.07 -3.53 2.12
CA LYS A 251 -10.52 -3.49 2.30
C LYS A 251 -11.21 -2.71 1.18
N LEU A 252 -10.66 -1.55 0.83
CA LEU A 252 -11.17 -0.72 -0.27
C LEU A 252 -11.15 -1.48 -1.59
N LEU A 253 -10.02 -2.13 -1.95
CA LEU A 253 -9.92 -2.92 -3.17
C LEU A 253 -10.91 -4.08 -3.21
N ALA A 254 -11.03 -4.82 -2.10
CA ALA A 254 -11.97 -5.93 -1.99
C ALA A 254 -13.41 -5.47 -2.17
N ARG A 255 -13.82 -4.42 -1.46
CA ARG A 255 -15.15 -3.84 -1.53
C ARG A 255 -15.46 -3.25 -2.90
N ALA A 256 -14.51 -2.48 -3.48
CA ALA A 256 -14.75 -1.78 -4.74
C ALA A 256 -14.79 -2.71 -5.94
N LEU A 257 -13.90 -3.70 -6.02
CA LEU A 257 -13.72 -4.56 -7.17
C LEU A 257 -14.31 -5.97 -6.99
N GLY A 258 -14.59 -6.38 -5.74
CA GLY A 258 -15.36 -7.57 -5.37
C GLY A 258 -14.73 -8.92 -5.71
N SER A 259 -13.63 -8.99 -6.47
CA SER A 259 -12.95 -10.26 -6.79
C SER A 259 -11.47 -10.09 -7.05
N ILE A 260 -10.68 -11.12 -6.74
CA ILE A 260 -9.23 -11.15 -7.01
C ILE A 260 -8.95 -11.06 -8.51
N THR A 261 -9.81 -11.62 -9.34
CA THR A 261 -9.67 -11.58 -10.80
C THR A 261 -9.73 -10.15 -11.34
N ARG A 262 -10.66 -9.34 -10.83
CA ARG A 262 -10.74 -7.91 -11.22
C ARG A 262 -9.56 -7.12 -10.68
N ILE A 263 -9.16 -7.36 -9.44
CA ILE A 263 -8.04 -6.64 -8.81
C ILE A 263 -6.73 -6.89 -9.57
N ARG A 264 -6.40 -8.16 -9.86
CA ARG A 264 -5.17 -8.50 -10.58
C ARG A 264 -5.15 -8.02 -12.04
N GLY A 265 -6.33 -7.90 -12.66
CA GLY A 265 -6.47 -7.41 -14.03
C GLY A 265 -6.68 -5.91 -14.15
N ALA A 266 -6.77 -5.18 -13.03
CA ALA A 266 -7.05 -3.75 -13.05
C ALA A 266 -5.87 -2.96 -13.58
N LEU A 267 -6.16 -2.05 -14.52
CA LEU A 267 -5.19 -1.09 -15.04
C LEU A 267 -4.86 -0.03 -13.96
N PRO A 268 -3.62 0.46 -13.88
CA PRO A 268 -3.26 1.50 -12.92
C PRO A 268 -4.19 2.72 -12.98
N GLU A 269 -4.55 3.16 -14.17
CA GLU A 269 -5.46 4.29 -14.38
C GLU A 269 -6.85 4.01 -13.80
N VAL A 270 -7.34 2.77 -13.89
CA VAL A 270 -8.63 2.39 -13.32
C VAL A 270 -8.56 2.37 -11.80
N LEU A 271 -7.48 1.83 -11.22
CA LEU A 271 -7.27 1.83 -9.78
C LEU A 271 -7.25 3.24 -9.17
N THR A 272 -6.74 4.24 -9.90
CA THR A 272 -6.74 5.65 -9.43
C THR A 272 -8.13 6.28 -9.31
N TRP A 273 -9.20 5.61 -9.75
CA TRP A 273 -10.57 6.05 -9.49
C TRP A 273 -11.04 5.77 -8.07
N LEU A 274 -10.35 4.85 -7.40
CA LEU A 274 -10.65 4.54 -6.01
C LEU A 274 -10.10 5.65 -5.10
N PRO A 275 -10.87 6.11 -4.09
CA PRO A 275 -10.39 7.08 -3.14
C PRO A 275 -9.13 6.56 -2.44
N GLU A 276 -8.17 7.43 -2.15
CA GLU A 276 -6.91 7.10 -1.48
C GLU A 276 -5.93 6.20 -2.28
N VAL A 277 -6.29 5.77 -3.49
CA VAL A 277 -5.37 5.05 -4.37
C VAL A 277 -4.69 6.03 -5.33
N GLY A 278 -3.50 6.48 -4.97
CA GLY A 278 -2.65 7.30 -5.84
C GLY A 278 -2.00 6.52 -6.96
N ALA A 279 -1.38 7.23 -7.91
CA ALA A 279 -0.70 6.61 -9.04
C ALA A 279 0.43 5.64 -8.61
N GLU A 280 1.13 5.93 -7.51
CA GLU A 280 2.20 5.08 -6.97
C GLU A 280 1.63 3.75 -6.46
N VAL A 281 0.58 3.80 -5.63
CA VAL A 281 -0.09 2.59 -5.11
C VAL A 281 -0.72 1.77 -6.23
N ALA A 282 -1.36 2.43 -7.20
CA ALA A 282 -1.93 1.76 -8.37
C ALA A 282 -0.87 1.05 -9.21
N HIS A 283 0.31 1.67 -9.36
CA HIS A 283 1.44 1.08 -10.06
C HIS A 283 1.99 -0.14 -9.30
N GLU A 284 2.18 -0.05 -7.97
CA GLU A 284 2.65 -1.16 -7.14
C GLU A 284 1.69 -2.37 -7.21
N ILE A 285 0.37 -2.13 -7.13
CA ILE A 285 -0.64 -3.18 -7.27
C ILE A 285 -0.50 -3.87 -8.63
N HIS A 286 -0.48 -3.08 -9.70
CA HIS A 286 -0.37 -3.62 -11.06
C HIS A 286 0.94 -4.38 -11.28
N SER A 287 2.06 -3.83 -10.86
CA SER A 287 3.38 -4.44 -10.98
C SER A 287 3.49 -5.74 -10.18
N PHE A 288 2.90 -5.78 -8.98
CA PHE A 288 2.87 -7.00 -8.16
C PHE A 288 2.16 -8.13 -8.89
N PHE A 289 0.99 -7.87 -9.47
CA PHE A 289 0.22 -8.89 -10.18
C PHE A 289 0.74 -9.18 -11.60
N ALA A 290 1.53 -8.30 -12.20
CA ALA A 290 2.21 -8.52 -13.48
C ALA A 290 3.48 -9.40 -13.33
N ASP A 291 4.05 -9.46 -12.13
CA ASP A 291 5.24 -10.27 -11.85
C ASP A 291 4.92 -11.75 -11.91
N THR A 292 5.69 -12.50 -12.73
CA THR A 292 5.44 -13.93 -13.00
C THR A 292 5.59 -14.81 -11.76
N HIS A 293 6.51 -14.46 -10.86
CA HIS A 293 6.71 -15.23 -9.62
C HIS A 293 5.52 -15.04 -8.67
N ASN A 294 5.04 -13.81 -8.50
CA ASN A 294 3.85 -13.54 -7.69
C ASN A 294 2.60 -14.19 -8.27
N GLN A 295 2.47 -14.22 -9.62
CA GLN A 295 1.38 -14.95 -10.28
C GLN A 295 1.42 -16.45 -9.98
N GLN A 296 2.61 -17.06 -10.02
CA GLN A 296 2.79 -18.46 -9.68
C GLN A 296 2.42 -18.76 -8.22
N VAL A 297 2.87 -17.94 -7.29
CA VAL A 297 2.51 -18.08 -5.86
C VAL A 297 1.00 -17.95 -5.66
N LEU A 298 0.38 -16.97 -6.28
CA LEU A 298 -1.08 -16.78 -6.21
C LEU A 298 -1.83 -18.01 -6.76
N GLN A 299 -1.41 -18.50 -7.92
CA GLN A 299 -2.00 -19.68 -8.53
C GLN A 299 -1.85 -20.91 -7.63
N GLN A 300 -0.65 -21.14 -7.07
CA GLN A 300 -0.41 -22.24 -6.13
C GLN A 300 -1.26 -22.14 -4.86
N LEU A 301 -1.47 -20.94 -4.31
CA LEU A 301 -2.34 -20.73 -3.16
C LEU A 301 -3.78 -21.20 -3.47
N LEU A 302 -4.32 -20.79 -4.61
CA LEU A 302 -5.67 -21.18 -5.03
C LEU A 302 -5.76 -22.67 -5.34
N GLU A 303 -4.79 -23.25 -6.05
CA GLU A 303 -4.72 -24.70 -6.37
C GLU A 303 -4.58 -25.57 -5.11
N ARG A 304 -3.94 -25.06 -4.07
CA ARG A 304 -3.76 -25.76 -2.79
C ARG A 304 -4.91 -25.55 -1.81
N GLY A 305 -6.03 -25.00 -2.26
CA GLY A 305 -7.31 -24.98 -1.56
C GLY A 305 -7.57 -23.71 -0.75
N ILE A 306 -6.96 -22.59 -1.09
CA ILE A 306 -7.45 -21.28 -0.62
C ILE A 306 -8.73 -20.93 -1.37
N GLU A 307 -9.81 -20.79 -0.66
CA GLU A 307 -11.14 -20.38 -1.16
C GLU A 307 -11.45 -18.98 -0.67
N LEU A 308 -11.37 -17.99 -1.56
CA LEU A 308 -11.57 -16.60 -1.20
C LEU A 308 -13.07 -16.32 -0.99
N GLN A 309 -13.38 -15.70 0.13
CA GLN A 309 -14.70 -15.11 0.35
C GLN A 309 -14.76 -13.77 -0.40
N GLU A 310 -15.27 -13.83 -1.61
CA GLU A 310 -15.42 -12.68 -2.50
C GLU A 310 -16.82 -12.09 -2.39
N GLU A 311 -16.91 -10.75 -2.43
CA GLU A 311 -18.22 -10.06 -2.44
C GLU A 311 -18.93 -10.19 -3.78
N GLY A 312 -18.19 -10.47 -4.85
CA GLY A 312 -18.70 -10.79 -6.19
C GLY A 312 -19.23 -9.59 -6.97
N GLU A 313 -19.94 -8.68 -6.32
CA GLU A 313 -20.54 -7.50 -6.93
C GLU A 313 -19.67 -6.25 -6.78
N LEU A 314 -19.80 -5.34 -7.74
CA LEU A 314 -19.18 -4.02 -7.73
C LEU A 314 -20.08 -3.05 -6.96
N GLN A 315 -19.49 -2.24 -6.08
CA GLN A 315 -20.29 -1.25 -5.34
C GLN A 315 -20.63 -0.05 -6.22
N ALA A 316 -21.92 0.31 -6.22
CA ALA A 316 -22.47 1.39 -7.05
C ALA A 316 -21.88 2.78 -6.72
N GLU A 317 -21.36 2.99 -5.49
CA GLU A 317 -20.75 4.25 -5.08
C GLU A 317 -19.54 4.65 -5.93
N PHE A 318 -18.81 3.68 -6.49
CA PHE A 318 -17.66 3.95 -7.34
C PHE A 318 -18.04 4.31 -8.77
N SER A 319 -19.19 3.82 -9.27
CA SER A 319 -19.71 4.20 -10.57
C SER A 319 -20.21 5.65 -10.59
N ALA A 320 -20.76 6.14 -9.47
CA ALA A 320 -21.25 7.51 -9.35
C ALA A 320 -20.15 8.57 -9.48
N CYS A 321 -18.91 8.23 -9.15
CA CYS A 321 -17.75 9.13 -9.26
C CYS A 321 -17.16 9.19 -10.67
N THR A 322 -17.58 8.31 -11.57
CA THR A 322 -17.00 8.16 -12.91
C THR A 322 -17.83 8.94 -13.93
N THR A 323 -17.32 10.09 -14.35
CA THR A 323 -17.92 10.92 -15.42
C THR A 323 -16.97 11.05 -16.58
N LEU A 324 -17.50 11.35 -17.79
CA LEU A 324 -16.65 11.62 -18.96
C LEU A 324 -15.70 12.81 -18.71
N ALA A 325 -16.17 13.84 -18.00
CA ALA A 325 -15.35 14.97 -17.62
C ALA A 325 -14.16 14.55 -16.74
N ALA A 326 -14.42 13.76 -15.70
CA ALA A 326 -13.38 13.22 -14.84
C ALA A 326 -12.43 12.27 -15.60
N PHE A 327 -12.94 11.49 -16.55
CA PHE A 327 -12.11 10.65 -17.41
C PHE A 327 -11.16 11.49 -18.27
N ILE A 328 -11.66 12.56 -18.93
CA ILE A 328 -10.84 13.47 -19.73
C ILE A 328 -9.76 14.15 -18.87
N ASP A 329 -10.11 14.59 -17.66
CA ASP A 329 -9.16 15.20 -16.74
C ASP A 329 -8.05 14.21 -16.34
N LYS A 330 -8.39 12.94 -16.07
CA LYS A 330 -7.44 11.87 -15.74
C LYS A 330 -6.57 11.40 -16.92
N LEU A 331 -6.89 11.75 -18.16
CA LEU A 331 -5.98 11.56 -19.30
C LEU A 331 -4.76 12.49 -19.22
N HIS A 332 -4.78 13.50 -18.35
CA HIS A 332 -3.71 14.47 -18.13
C HIS A 332 -3.22 15.16 -19.43
N ILE A 333 -4.17 15.48 -20.32
CA ILE A 333 -3.85 16.19 -21.54
C ILE A 333 -3.31 17.60 -21.20
N PRO A 334 -2.13 18.00 -21.67
CA PRO A 334 -1.54 19.28 -21.32
C PRO A 334 -2.50 20.46 -21.59
N PHE A 335 -2.54 21.44 -20.69
CA PHE A 335 -3.39 22.63 -20.75
C PHE A 335 -4.91 22.38 -20.67
N ILE A 336 -5.36 21.14 -20.50
CA ILE A 336 -6.75 20.79 -20.20
C ILE A 336 -6.85 20.44 -18.73
N ALA A 337 -7.52 21.30 -17.97
CA ALA A 337 -7.87 21.09 -16.57
C ALA A 337 -9.37 20.78 -16.45
N ALA A 338 -9.84 20.51 -15.23
CA ALA A 338 -11.22 20.10 -14.94
C ALA A 338 -12.30 20.88 -15.71
N THR A 339 -12.25 22.22 -15.71
CA THR A 339 -13.23 23.04 -16.45
C THR A 339 -13.17 22.82 -17.97
N GLY A 340 -11.98 22.59 -18.53
CA GLY A 340 -11.82 22.24 -19.95
C GLY A 340 -12.37 20.86 -20.25
N ALA A 341 -12.13 19.91 -19.37
CA ALA A 341 -12.65 18.55 -19.44
C ALA A 341 -14.18 18.50 -19.36
N GLU A 342 -14.80 19.29 -18.46
CA GLU A 342 -16.25 19.43 -18.35
C GLU A 342 -16.87 19.93 -19.68
N ARG A 343 -16.32 20.99 -20.25
CA ARG A 343 -16.81 21.55 -21.52
C ARG A 343 -16.64 20.58 -22.69
N LEU A 344 -15.53 19.82 -22.72
CA LEU A 344 -15.34 18.77 -23.73
C LEU A 344 -16.34 17.64 -23.54
N ALA A 345 -16.58 17.21 -22.32
CA ALA A 345 -17.55 16.17 -22.00
C ALA A 345 -18.97 16.56 -22.39
N GLU A 346 -19.39 17.81 -22.09
CA GLU A 346 -20.69 18.37 -22.51
C GLU A 346 -20.84 18.40 -24.05
N LYS A 347 -19.76 18.78 -24.76
CA LYS A 347 -19.78 18.87 -26.24
C LYS A 347 -19.82 17.50 -26.91
N THR A 348 -19.09 16.52 -26.37
CA THR A 348 -18.82 15.23 -27.05
C THR A 348 -19.67 14.08 -26.56
N GLY A 349 -19.98 14.03 -25.25
CA GLY A 349 -20.80 13.00 -24.62
C GLY A 349 -20.16 11.62 -24.50
N ASN A 350 -19.14 11.29 -25.32
CA ASN A 350 -18.42 10.02 -25.27
C ASN A 350 -16.99 10.13 -25.81
N LEU A 351 -16.15 9.11 -25.55
CA LEU A 351 -14.74 9.09 -25.96
C LEU A 351 -14.57 9.07 -27.48
N SER A 352 -15.41 8.35 -28.21
CA SER A 352 -15.30 8.27 -29.67
C SER A 352 -15.55 9.64 -30.34
N ALA A 353 -16.55 10.39 -29.87
CA ALA A 353 -16.81 11.74 -30.32
C ALA A 353 -15.70 12.72 -29.91
N LEU A 354 -15.08 12.55 -28.75
CA LEU A 354 -13.91 13.33 -28.31
C LEU A 354 -12.72 13.11 -29.24
N ILE A 355 -12.43 11.85 -29.58
CA ILE A 355 -11.37 11.52 -30.55
C ILE A 355 -11.67 12.13 -31.93
N ALA A 356 -12.90 12.01 -32.39
CA ALA A 356 -13.32 12.60 -33.67
C ALA A 356 -13.16 14.13 -33.67
N LEU A 357 -13.61 14.82 -32.62
CA LEU A 357 -13.44 16.27 -32.45
C LEU A 357 -11.97 16.68 -32.47
N SER A 358 -11.09 15.90 -31.86
CA SER A 358 -9.64 16.19 -31.83
C SER A 358 -9.00 16.14 -33.24
N GLN A 359 -9.58 15.37 -34.14
CA GLN A 359 -9.11 15.22 -35.54
C GLN A 359 -9.75 16.22 -36.49
N ASP A 360 -10.93 16.75 -36.18
CA ASP A 360 -11.61 17.77 -36.95
C ASP A 360 -11.16 19.18 -36.51
N TRP A 361 -10.16 19.71 -37.21
CA TRP A 361 -9.63 21.05 -36.93
C TRP A 361 -10.66 22.16 -37.11
N LEU A 362 -11.57 22.04 -38.08
CA LEU A 362 -12.60 23.03 -38.34
C LEU A 362 -13.57 23.14 -37.15
N GLU A 363 -14.10 22.02 -36.67
CA GLU A 363 -14.98 21.97 -35.51
C GLU A 363 -14.27 22.38 -34.24
N LEU A 364 -13.05 21.88 -34.02
CA LEU A 364 -12.23 22.21 -32.85
C LEU A 364 -11.85 23.70 -32.79
N SER A 365 -11.55 24.34 -33.95
CA SER A 365 -11.14 25.74 -33.99
C SER A 365 -12.26 26.69 -33.55
N VAL A 366 -13.51 26.38 -33.86
CA VAL A 366 -14.68 27.19 -33.47
C VAL A 366 -15.18 26.88 -32.05
N PHE A 367 -14.68 25.81 -31.43
CA PHE A 367 -15.06 25.44 -30.07
C PHE A 367 -14.52 26.45 -29.04
N LYS A 368 -15.44 27.18 -28.40
CA LYS A 368 -15.11 28.25 -27.42
C LYS A 368 -14.77 27.75 -26.04
N GLY A 369 -14.83 26.44 -25.82
CA GLY A 369 -14.57 25.81 -24.51
C GLY A 369 -13.11 25.74 -24.08
N LEU A 370 -12.18 25.88 -25.04
CA LEU A 370 -10.73 25.74 -24.84
C LEU A 370 -9.95 26.91 -25.46
N ASN A 371 -8.80 27.24 -24.87
CA ASN A 371 -7.83 28.12 -25.52
C ASN A 371 -7.02 27.39 -26.59
N GLU A 372 -6.31 28.12 -27.44
CA GLU A 372 -5.60 27.56 -28.60
C GLU A 372 -4.50 26.53 -28.18
N LYS A 373 -3.82 26.75 -27.04
CA LYS A 373 -2.83 25.80 -26.54
C LYS A 373 -3.47 24.47 -26.14
N ALA A 374 -4.63 24.51 -25.47
CA ALA A 374 -5.37 23.32 -25.09
C ALA A 374 -5.92 22.56 -26.30
N LYS A 375 -6.42 23.29 -27.34
CA LYS A 375 -6.87 22.68 -28.60
C LYS A 375 -5.72 21.93 -29.30
N GLN A 376 -4.57 22.57 -29.39
CA GLN A 376 -3.39 21.97 -29.99
C GLN A 376 -2.94 20.72 -29.21
N SER A 377 -2.92 20.79 -27.86
CA SER A 377 -2.56 19.65 -27.00
C SER A 377 -3.55 18.50 -27.13
N LEU A 378 -4.85 18.76 -27.23
CA LEU A 378 -5.87 17.75 -27.47
C LEU A 378 -5.61 16.99 -28.76
N ARG A 379 -5.32 17.73 -29.81
CA ARG A 379 -5.02 17.18 -31.15
C ARG A 379 -3.75 16.33 -31.12
N GLU A 380 -2.67 16.86 -30.54
CA GLU A 380 -1.39 16.15 -30.42
C GLU A 380 -1.53 14.87 -29.62
N PHE A 381 -2.30 14.91 -28.53
CA PHE A 381 -2.52 13.75 -27.68
C PHE A 381 -3.20 12.60 -28.43
N PHE A 382 -4.29 12.87 -29.13
CA PHE A 382 -5.03 11.87 -29.91
C PHE A 382 -4.48 11.61 -31.32
N ALA A 383 -3.48 12.35 -31.76
CA ALA A 383 -2.70 11.99 -32.95
C ALA A 383 -1.81 10.76 -32.70
N SER A 384 -1.52 10.44 -31.44
CA SER A 384 -0.77 9.25 -31.05
C SER A 384 -1.69 8.01 -30.98
N PRO A 385 -1.49 6.99 -31.84
CA PRO A 385 -2.26 5.76 -31.79
C PRO A 385 -2.15 5.03 -30.41
N ALA A 386 -1.01 5.16 -29.75
CA ALA A 386 -0.79 4.58 -28.42
C ALA A 386 -1.70 5.22 -27.36
N ASN A 387 -1.84 6.56 -27.37
CA ASN A 387 -2.73 7.27 -26.47
C ASN A 387 -4.20 6.94 -26.72
N VAL A 388 -4.59 6.83 -28.00
CA VAL A 388 -5.96 6.40 -28.39
C VAL A 388 -6.25 5.00 -27.87
N ALA A 389 -5.36 4.04 -28.15
CA ALA A 389 -5.53 2.66 -27.71
C ALA A 389 -5.58 2.57 -26.18
N ARG A 390 -4.73 3.31 -25.48
CA ARG A 390 -4.72 3.33 -24.01
C ARG A 390 -6.00 3.92 -23.43
N ALA A 391 -6.48 5.05 -23.94
CA ALA A 391 -7.74 5.66 -23.53
C ALA A 391 -8.93 4.70 -23.72
N GLN A 392 -8.98 4.00 -24.87
CA GLN A 392 -10.00 3.01 -25.17
C GLN A 392 -9.92 1.79 -24.26
N GLN A 393 -8.73 1.31 -23.92
CA GLN A 393 -8.55 0.20 -22.97
C GLN A 393 -9.05 0.57 -21.56
N VAL A 394 -8.73 1.78 -21.09
CA VAL A 394 -9.19 2.27 -19.77
C VAL A 394 -10.71 2.41 -19.78
N GLU A 395 -11.30 3.02 -20.83
CA GLU A 395 -12.76 3.11 -20.95
C GLU A 395 -13.42 1.74 -20.96
N ALA A 396 -12.89 0.79 -21.74
CA ALA A 396 -13.43 -0.57 -21.82
C ALA A 396 -13.40 -1.28 -20.46
N GLN A 397 -12.33 -1.11 -19.70
CA GLN A 397 -12.23 -1.71 -18.36
C GLN A 397 -13.13 -1.02 -17.33
N LEU A 398 -13.25 0.32 -17.37
CA LEU A 398 -14.23 1.04 -16.55
C LEU A 398 -15.66 0.56 -16.84
N ARG A 399 -15.99 0.36 -18.12
CA ARG A 399 -17.29 -0.20 -18.52
C ARG A 399 -17.48 -1.63 -18.00
N LEU A 400 -16.46 -2.48 -18.13
CA LEU A 400 -16.47 -3.86 -17.63
C LEU A 400 -16.70 -3.91 -16.12
N PHE A 401 -16.14 -2.96 -15.38
CA PHE A 401 -16.27 -2.87 -13.92
C PHE A 401 -17.53 -2.10 -13.48
N GLY A 402 -18.44 -1.73 -14.39
CA GLY A 402 -19.62 -0.94 -14.07
C GLY A 402 -19.33 0.49 -13.60
N MET A 403 -18.08 0.94 -13.76
CA MET A 403 -17.58 2.28 -13.41
C MET A 403 -17.58 3.18 -14.64
N HIS A 404 -18.69 3.21 -15.38
CA HIS A 404 -18.79 3.96 -16.64
C HIS A 404 -19.86 5.01 -16.57
N TRP A 405 -19.65 6.20 -17.18
CA TRP A 405 -20.59 7.33 -17.17
C TRP A 405 -21.89 7.09 -17.95
N GLU A 406 -21.91 6.14 -18.88
CA GLU A 406 -23.11 5.71 -19.63
C GLU A 406 -23.84 4.55 -18.96
N SER A 407 -23.47 4.14 -17.76
CA SER A 407 -24.22 3.13 -17.03
C SER A 407 -25.67 3.59 -16.91
N PRO A 408 -26.67 2.76 -17.27
CA PRO A 408 -28.05 3.17 -17.20
C PRO A 408 -28.32 3.66 -15.79
N LYS A 409 -28.82 4.89 -15.66
CA LYS A 409 -29.42 5.35 -14.39
C LYS A 409 -30.40 4.25 -14.03
N ARG A 410 -30.17 3.53 -12.94
CA ARG A 410 -31.24 2.76 -12.31
C ARG A 410 -32.31 3.82 -12.03
N VAL A 411 -33.31 3.89 -12.89
CA VAL A 411 -34.56 4.62 -12.61
C VAL A 411 -35.19 3.80 -11.51
N VAL A 412 -34.91 4.17 -10.29
CA VAL A 412 -35.63 3.65 -9.14
C VAL A 412 -36.90 4.50 -9.09
N ASP A 413 -37.80 4.22 -10.02
CA ASP A 413 -39.12 4.79 -10.00
C ASP A 413 -39.82 4.31 -8.72
N GLY A 414 -40.17 5.24 -7.86
CA GLY A 414 -41.01 4.99 -6.73
C GLY A 414 -40.38 5.03 -5.34
N LEU A 415 -39.16 5.50 -5.18
CA LEU A 415 -38.62 5.76 -3.84
C LEU A 415 -39.39 6.93 -3.20
N PRO A 416 -39.89 6.78 -1.94
CA PRO A 416 -40.73 7.79 -1.26
C PRO A 416 -40.00 9.14 -1.05
N LEU A 417 -38.68 9.16 -1.11
CA LEU A 417 -37.83 10.32 -0.84
C LEU A 417 -37.04 10.82 -2.07
N ALA A 418 -37.36 10.28 -3.26
CA ALA A 418 -36.65 10.66 -4.50
C ALA A 418 -36.79 12.17 -4.78
N GLY A 419 -35.65 12.82 -5.04
CA GLY A 419 -35.58 14.26 -5.33
C GLY A 419 -35.63 15.19 -4.11
N GLN A 420 -35.66 14.65 -2.89
CA GLN A 420 -35.55 15.44 -1.65
C GLN A 420 -34.12 15.55 -1.16
N THR A 421 -33.74 16.71 -0.69
CA THR A 421 -32.44 16.93 -0.03
C THR A 421 -32.63 16.84 1.49
N TRP A 422 -32.01 15.88 2.11
CA TRP A 422 -32.07 15.66 3.55
C TRP A 422 -30.79 16.10 4.24
N VAL A 423 -30.93 16.80 5.36
CA VAL A 423 -29.81 17.21 6.20
C VAL A 423 -29.94 16.54 7.57
N LEU A 424 -29.02 15.67 7.91
CA LEU A 424 -28.99 14.98 9.20
C LEU A 424 -28.34 15.90 10.24
N THR A 425 -29.15 16.49 11.12
CA THR A 425 -28.73 17.34 12.24
C THR A 425 -29.04 16.70 13.58
N GLY A 426 -28.20 16.95 14.59
CA GLY A 426 -28.41 16.41 15.93
C GLY A 426 -27.94 14.97 16.13
N THR A 427 -28.30 14.40 17.28
CA THR A 427 -28.02 13.02 17.66
C THR A 427 -29.25 12.16 17.34
N LEU A 428 -29.04 11.07 16.62
CA LEU A 428 -30.10 10.12 16.32
C LEU A 428 -30.16 9.07 17.45
N GLU A 429 -31.33 8.83 18.01
CA GLU A 429 -31.51 7.90 19.15
C GLU A 429 -31.56 6.42 18.71
N ALA A 430 -32.05 6.14 17.50
CA ALA A 430 -32.31 4.78 17.04
C ALA A 430 -31.17 4.18 16.16
N MET A 431 -30.31 5.02 15.58
CA MET A 431 -29.24 4.57 14.66
C MET A 431 -28.10 5.57 14.57
N SER A 432 -26.93 5.16 14.07
CA SER A 432 -25.82 6.08 13.79
C SER A 432 -26.12 6.98 12.59
N ARG A 433 -25.42 8.13 12.49
CA ARG A 433 -25.55 9.02 11.31
C ARG A 433 -25.21 8.31 10.00
N ASP A 434 -24.21 7.42 10.03
CA ASP A 434 -23.79 6.67 8.85
C ASP A 434 -24.84 5.65 8.42
N GLN A 435 -25.49 4.99 9.39
CA GLN A 435 -26.63 4.10 9.12
C GLN A 435 -27.84 4.84 8.57
N ALA A 436 -28.15 6.01 9.14
CA ALA A 436 -29.25 6.85 8.64
C ALA A 436 -28.98 7.37 7.23
N LYS A 437 -27.72 7.77 6.95
CA LYS A 437 -27.29 8.18 5.61
C LYS A 437 -27.45 7.03 4.62
N GLN A 438 -26.99 5.85 4.98
CA GLN A 438 -27.11 4.64 4.15
C GLN A 438 -28.58 4.27 3.85
N GLN A 439 -29.48 4.43 4.84
CA GLN A 439 -30.92 4.18 4.63
C GLN A 439 -31.61 5.25 3.77
N LEU A 440 -31.11 6.49 3.74
CA LEU A 440 -31.64 7.54 2.88
C LEU A 440 -31.10 7.47 1.44
N GLU A 441 -29.97 6.82 1.23
CA GLU A 441 -29.31 6.63 -0.07
C GLU A 441 -29.74 5.32 -0.76
N THR A 442 -30.40 4.39 -0.06
CA THR A 442 -30.98 3.15 -0.59
C THR A 442 -32.45 3.31 -0.90
#